data_bc4e7bd55082c8b09383b5eebbdd453d
#
_entry.id   bc4e7bd55082c8b09383b5eebbdd453d
#
_cell.length_a   1.000
_cell.length_b   1.000
_cell.length_c   1.000
_cell.angle_alpha   90.00
_cell.angle_beta   90.00
_cell.angle_gamma   90.00
#
_symmetry.space_group_name_H-M   'P 1'
#
loop_
_entity.id
_entity.type
_entity.pdbx_description
1 polymer ?
#
loop_
_entity_poly.entity_id
_entity_poly.type
_entity_poly.pdbx_seq_one_letter_code
_entity_poly.pdbx_strand_id
1 'polypeptide(L)'
;MKRRIAAAGLALALLLPCRALAFSDVPEGAWYADSVALCVEKSLLRGTGSDTFSPEGAVTLAEVMTVAARLHYSASGGQGDLPQAPEDWGTGAITTPAGAPLLRFDTCDLDRDLTYRFDTESPRRLHLYLTVTEAERRALTPAGGAASAVLILNGRQVLTGSLAPAEDNTTRVEFTADPSSDYTAFNKELSAFLPAPATGKWYRNALWYAREHGLLDSQPEEAAFEDPATRGDLASWLCSALPAEALAPINQVDALPDTVDRAALALYRAGILTGVDESGAFAGDRGLTRAELAVVLARTVDPERRITLVSSTSP
;
A
#
# COMPACT_ATOMS: atom_id res chain seq x y z
N MET A 1 -45.83 40.35 44.06
CA MET A 1 -45.81 39.51 42.85
C MET A 1 -44.99 40.18 41.80
N LYS A 2 -43.75 39.75 41.62
CA LYS A 2 -42.82 40.27 40.57
C LYS A 2 -42.59 39.17 39.55
N ARG A 3 -43.11 39.30 38.35
CA ARG A 3 -42.93 38.40 37.22
C ARG A 3 -41.52 38.62 36.66
N ARG A 4 -40.70 37.58 36.69
CA ARG A 4 -39.44 37.54 36.00
C ARG A 4 -39.69 37.02 34.57
N ILE A 5 -39.37 37.89 33.56
CA ILE A 5 -39.36 37.53 32.17
C ILE A 5 -37.97 36.89 31.90
N ALA A 6 -37.97 35.63 31.54
CA ALA A 6 -36.77 34.92 31.11
C ALA A 6 -36.61 35.21 29.60
N ALA A 7 -35.56 35.93 29.22
CA ALA A 7 -35.14 36.10 27.86
C ALA A 7 -34.42 34.81 27.37
N ALA A 8 -35.08 34.09 26.48
CA ALA A 8 -34.46 32.97 25.77
C ALA A 8 -33.53 33.54 24.67
N GLY A 9 -32.23 33.50 24.92
CA GLY A 9 -31.22 33.80 23.93
C GLY A 9 -31.18 32.72 22.86
N LEU A 10 -31.63 33.02 21.66
CA LEU A 10 -31.49 32.19 20.47
C LEU A 10 -30.03 32.25 20.04
N ALA A 11 -29.23 31.23 20.38
CA ALA A 11 -27.89 31.05 19.83
C ALA A 11 -28.01 30.65 18.36
N LEU A 12 -27.86 31.63 17.48
CA LEU A 12 -27.70 31.45 16.04
C LEU A 12 -26.30 30.84 15.82
N ALA A 13 -26.23 29.52 15.75
CA ALA A 13 -25.03 28.81 15.30
C ALA A 13 -24.79 29.25 13.84
N LEU A 14 -23.84 30.16 13.64
CA LEU A 14 -23.27 30.44 12.33
C LEU A 14 -22.62 29.14 11.82
N LEU A 15 -23.33 28.43 10.97
CA LEU A 15 -22.78 27.44 10.07
C LEU A 15 -21.82 28.20 9.15
N LEU A 16 -20.55 28.32 9.58
CA LEU A 16 -19.50 28.72 8.68
C LEU A 16 -19.46 27.63 7.61
N PRO A 17 -19.64 27.96 6.32
CA PRO A 17 -19.41 26.99 5.28
C PRO A 17 -17.97 26.52 5.44
N CYS A 18 -17.79 25.22 5.59
CA CYS A 18 -16.47 24.59 5.50
C CYS A 18 -15.90 25.08 4.18
N ARG A 19 -14.96 26.03 4.25
CA ARG A 19 -14.27 26.52 3.07
C ARG A 19 -13.52 25.32 2.53
N ALA A 20 -14.06 24.68 1.48
CA ALA A 20 -13.29 23.77 0.68
C ALA A 20 -11.96 24.48 0.41
N LEU A 21 -10.85 23.81 0.72
CA LEU A 21 -9.53 24.34 0.40
C LEU A 21 -9.51 24.59 -1.10
N ALA A 22 -9.67 25.85 -1.50
CA ALA A 22 -9.59 26.23 -2.89
C ALA A 22 -8.12 26.21 -3.26
N PHE A 23 -7.72 25.23 -4.03
CA PHE A 23 -6.38 25.19 -4.60
C PHE A 23 -6.27 26.24 -5.69
N SER A 24 -5.17 27.01 -5.69
CA SER A 24 -4.95 28.10 -6.63
C SER A 24 -4.83 27.61 -8.09
N ASP A 25 -4.48 26.35 -8.28
CA ASP A 25 -4.30 25.68 -9.56
C ASP A 25 -5.52 24.80 -9.98
N VAL A 26 -6.64 24.91 -9.26
CA VAL A 26 -7.92 24.28 -9.62
C VAL A 26 -8.92 25.38 -9.98
N PRO A 27 -9.07 25.72 -11.27
CA PRO A 27 -9.99 26.77 -11.71
C PRO A 27 -11.43 26.43 -11.35
N GLU A 28 -12.17 27.43 -10.94
CA GLU A 28 -13.62 27.32 -10.74
C GLU A 28 -14.30 26.91 -12.06
N GLY A 29 -15.12 25.85 -12.01
CA GLY A 29 -15.76 25.28 -13.19
C GLY A 29 -14.92 24.33 -14.03
N ALA A 30 -13.69 24.01 -13.62
CA ALA A 30 -12.95 22.91 -14.23
C ALA A 30 -13.73 21.59 -14.06
N TRP A 31 -13.69 20.72 -15.08
CA TRP A 31 -14.46 19.46 -15.11
C TRP A 31 -14.16 18.50 -13.93
N TYR A 32 -13.05 18.72 -13.27
CA TYR A 32 -12.59 17.94 -12.11
C TYR A 32 -12.76 18.67 -10.77
N ALA A 33 -13.12 19.97 -10.76
CA ALA A 33 -13.08 20.79 -9.55
C ALA A 33 -13.93 20.22 -8.41
N ASP A 34 -15.19 19.86 -8.69
CA ASP A 34 -16.09 19.26 -7.70
C ASP A 34 -15.61 17.89 -7.20
N SER A 35 -14.92 17.14 -8.07
CA SER A 35 -14.35 15.84 -7.70
C SER A 35 -13.13 16.00 -6.81
N VAL A 36 -12.30 17.00 -7.07
CA VAL A 36 -11.16 17.36 -6.19
C VAL A 36 -11.68 17.78 -4.82
N ALA A 37 -12.66 18.65 -4.75
CA ALA A 37 -13.25 19.10 -3.49
C ALA A 37 -13.80 17.92 -2.67
N LEU A 38 -14.55 17.01 -3.30
CA LEU A 38 -15.08 15.81 -2.66
C LEU A 38 -13.97 14.89 -2.15
N CYS A 39 -12.93 14.63 -2.96
CA CYS A 39 -11.83 13.77 -2.58
C CYS A 39 -11.03 14.34 -1.40
N VAL A 40 -10.87 15.65 -1.33
CA VAL A 40 -10.21 16.32 -0.20
C VAL A 40 -11.07 16.26 1.06
N GLU A 41 -12.37 16.54 0.93
CA GLU A 41 -13.34 16.42 2.04
C GLU A 41 -13.34 15.01 2.63
N LYS A 42 -13.33 14.00 1.78
CA LYS A 42 -13.27 12.57 2.18
C LYS A 42 -11.87 12.10 2.60
N SER A 43 -10.87 12.97 2.63
CA SER A 43 -9.48 12.64 2.94
C SER A 43 -8.85 11.56 2.02
N LEU A 44 -9.39 11.39 0.82
CA LEU A 44 -8.87 10.45 -0.19
C LEU A 44 -7.62 11.02 -0.87
N LEU A 45 -7.67 12.31 -1.23
CA LEU A 45 -6.56 13.03 -1.82
C LEU A 45 -6.19 14.25 -0.96
N ARG A 46 -4.96 14.69 -1.13
CA ARG A 46 -4.42 15.92 -0.51
C ARG A 46 -3.77 16.78 -1.59
N GLY A 47 -3.58 18.05 -1.31
CA GLY A 47 -2.76 18.93 -2.15
C GLY A 47 -1.31 18.46 -2.21
N THR A 48 -0.61 18.89 -3.24
CA THR A 48 0.84 18.67 -3.41
C THR A 48 1.66 19.77 -2.71
N GLY A 49 1.00 20.87 -2.36
CA GLY A 49 1.55 21.98 -1.60
C GLY A 49 0.52 22.59 -0.67
N SER A 50 0.81 23.76 -0.13
CA SER A 50 -0.08 24.46 0.81
C SER A 50 -1.39 24.90 0.17
N ASP A 51 -1.36 25.25 -1.14
CA ASP A 51 -2.49 25.77 -1.91
C ASP A 51 -2.55 25.21 -3.34
N THR A 52 -1.82 24.14 -3.63
CA THR A 52 -1.74 23.52 -4.95
C THR A 52 -2.19 22.05 -4.91
N PHE A 53 -2.91 21.64 -5.96
CA PHE A 53 -3.36 20.27 -6.17
C PHE A 53 -2.57 19.53 -7.25
N SER A 54 -2.02 20.27 -8.21
CA SER A 54 -1.31 19.77 -9.40
C SER A 54 -2.19 18.86 -10.27
N PRO A 55 -3.33 19.35 -10.81
CA PRO A 55 -4.31 18.52 -11.49
C PRO A 55 -3.74 17.78 -12.71
N GLU A 56 -2.79 18.36 -13.42
CA GLU A 56 -2.10 17.76 -14.58
C GLU A 56 -0.88 16.92 -14.18
N GLY A 57 -0.55 16.87 -12.89
CA GLY A 57 0.55 16.06 -12.39
C GLY A 57 0.30 14.57 -12.59
N ALA A 58 1.35 13.82 -12.97
CA ALA A 58 1.27 12.38 -13.05
C ALA A 58 1.03 11.78 -11.65
N VAL A 59 0.21 10.73 -11.60
CA VAL A 59 -0.05 9.96 -10.38
C VAL A 59 1.01 8.86 -10.28
N THR A 60 1.57 8.65 -9.11
CA THR A 60 2.51 7.54 -8.87
C THR A 60 1.79 6.28 -8.39
N LEU A 61 2.45 5.13 -8.50
CA LEU A 61 1.92 3.87 -8.00
C LEU A 61 1.70 3.93 -6.47
N ALA A 62 2.58 4.62 -5.72
CA ALA A 62 2.40 4.85 -4.28
C ALA A 62 1.12 5.65 -3.97
N GLU A 63 0.76 6.63 -4.80
CA GLU A 63 -0.49 7.39 -4.63
C GLU A 63 -1.71 6.52 -4.88
N VAL A 64 -1.72 5.70 -5.94
CA VAL A 64 -2.81 4.75 -6.25
C VAL A 64 -2.99 3.75 -5.13
N MET A 65 -1.89 3.12 -4.66
CA MET A 65 -1.91 2.21 -3.52
C MET A 65 -2.46 2.88 -2.26
N THR A 66 -2.00 4.09 -1.96
CA THR A 66 -2.43 4.82 -0.76
C THR A 66 -3.93 5.11 -0.79
N VAL A 67 -4.46 5.47 -1.94
CA VAL A 67 -5.89 5.72 -2.11
C VAL A 67 -6.69 4.43 -1.99
N ALA A 68 -6.25 3.35 -2.61
CA ALA A 68 -6.88 2.03 -2.47
C ALA A 68 -6.92 1.57 -1.01
N ALA A 69 -5.81 1.72 -0.28
CA ALA A 69 -5.76 1.41 1.15
C ALA A 69 -6.76 2.26 1.97
N ARG A 70 -6.89 3.55 1.70
CA ARG A 70 -7.87 4.45 2.36
C ARG A 70 -9.31 4.05 2.05
N LEU A 71 -9.61 3.72 0.80
CA LEU A 71 -10.93 3.25 0.40
C LEU A 71 -11.31 1.96 1.11
N HIS A 72 -10.41 0.99 1.13
CA HIS A 72 -10.62 -0.28 1.84
C HIS A 72 -10.80 -0.05 3.35
N TYR A 73 -9.96 0.79 3.98
CA TYR A 73 -10.07 1.13 5.38
C TYR A 73 -11.42 1.75 5.72
N SER A 74 -11.86 2.73 4.93
CA SER A 74 -13.16 3.37 5.09
C SER A 74 -14.33 2.40 4.87
N ALA A 75 -14.26 1.56 3.84
CA ALA A 75 -15.28 0.55 3.55
C ALA A 75 -15.38 -0.52 4.67
N SER A 76 -14.26 -0.78 5.36
CA SER A 76 -14.20 -1.68 6.52
C SER A 76 -14.64 -1.03 7.84
N GLY A 77 -15.15 0.21 7.81
CA GLY A 77 -15.63 0.94 8.99
C GLY A 77 -14.55 1.79 9.68
N GLY A 78 -13.37 1.89 9.11
CA GLY A 78 -12.29 2.76 9.60
C GLY A 78 -12.62 4.23 9.41
N GLN A 79 -12.12 5.07 10.29
CA GLN A 79 -12.34 6.52 10.27
C GLN A 79 -11.01 7.28 10.40
N GLY A 80 -10.89 8.38 9.68
CA GLY A 80 -9.71 9.22 9.72
C GLY A 80 -8.53 8.67 8.89
N ASP A 81 -7.33 8.89 9.38
CA ASP A 81 -6.09 8.44 8.71
C ASP A 81 -5.90 6.92 8.85
N LEU A 82 -5.14 6.34 7.93
CA LEU A 82 -4.73 4.93 8.01
C LEU A 82 -3.99 4.65 9.31
N PRO A 83 -4.14 3.44 9.88
CA PRO A 83 -3.34 3.02 11.02
C PRO A 83 -1.85 3.14 10.72
N GLN A 84 -1.08 3.43 11.76
CA GLN A 84 0.36 3.50 11.62
C GLN A 84 0.97 2.10 11.56
N ALA A 85 1.90 1.90 10.65
CA ALA A 85 2.70 0.71 10.63
C ALA A 85 3.49 0.58 11.95
N PRO A 86 3.61 -0.64 12.52
CA PRO A 86 4.44 -0.86 13.69
C PRO A 86 5.87 -0.32 13.49
N GLU A 87 6.49 0.19 14.55
CA GLU A 87 7.84 0.77 14.44
C GLU A 87 8.87 -0.26 13.93
N ASP A 88 8.70 -1.49 14.37
CA ASP A 88 9.55 -2.63 14.00
C ASP A 88 9.18 -3.27 12.64
N TRP A 89 8.10 -2.80 12.01
CA TRP A 89 7.74 -3.30 10.69
C TRP A 89 8.80 -2.92 9.65
N GLY A 90 9.36 -3.96 9.03
CA GLY A 90 10.44 -3.85 8.06
C GLY A 90 11.81 -3.75 8.68
N THR A 91 11.93 -3.96 9.98
CA THR A 91 13.21 -4.08 10.62
C THR A 91 13.60 -5.55 10.80
N GLY A 92 14.88 -5.82 10.72
CA GLY A 92 15.46 -7.11 11.02
C GLY A 92 16.57 -7.00 12.05
N ALA A 93 16.75 -8.05 12.81
CA ALA A 93 17.86 -8.17 13.73
C ALA A 93 18.37 -9.62 13.78
N ILE A 94 19.66 -9.76 13.93
CA ILE A 94 20.26 -11.00 14.37
C ILE A 94 20.73 -10.78 15.80
N THR A 95 20.30 -11.66 16.69
CA THR A 95 20.62 -11.58 18.12
C THR A 95 21.27 -12.85 18.60
N THR A 96 21.93 -12.78 19.74
CA THR A 96 22.28 -13.98 20.50
C THR A 96 21.01 -14.62 21.06
N PRO A 97 21.05 -15.91 21.48
CA PRO A 97 19.92 -16.55 22.16
C PRO A 97 19.46 -15.81 23.44
N ALA A 98 20.36 -15.04 24.05
CA ALA A 98 20.05 -14.19 25.21
C ALA A 98 19.44 -12.83 24.85
N GLY A 99 19.22 -12.57 23.54
CA GLY A 99 18.60 -11.35 23.04
C GLY A 99 19.56 -10.15 22.85
N ALA A 100 20.87 -10.34 23.02
CA ALA A 100 21.82 -9.26 22.74
C ALA A 100 21.92 -9.05 21.21
N PRO A 101 21.72 -7.83 20.71
CA PRO A 101 21.77 -7.55 19.28
C PRO A 101 23.19 -7.65 18.74
N LEU A 102 23.37 -8.38 17.65
CA LEU A 102 24.61 -8.50 16.90
C LEU A 102 24.59 -7.64 15.66
N LEU A 103 23.47 -7.67 14.96
CA LEU A 103 23.22 -6.88 13.78
C LEU A 103 21.78 -6.39 13.84
N ARG A 104 21.58 -5.15 13.52
CA ARG A 104 20.28 -4.59 13.17
C ARG A 104 20.36 -4.14 11.73
N PHE A 105 19.36 -4.46 10.95
CA PHE A 105 19.29 -4.06 9.56
C PHE A 105 17.89 -3.56 9.25
N ASP A 106 17.86 -2.53 8.44
CA ASP A 106 16.68 -2.15 7.71
C ASP A 106 16.76 -2.88 6.36
N THR A 107 15.62 -3.27 5.81
CA THR A 107 15.60 -3.96 4.52
C THR A 107 16.16 -3.12 3.39
N CYS A 108 16.25 -1.80 3.57
CA CYS A 108 16.93 -0.89 2.65
C CYS A 108 18.45 -1.07 2.63
N ASP A 109 19.04 -1.64 3.68
CA ASP A 109 20.50 -1.76 3.86
C ASP A 109 21.03 -3.18 3.63
N LEU A 110 20.22 -4.05 3.02
CA LEU A 110 20.62 -5.45 2.72
C LEU A 110 21.87 -5.57 1.85
N ASP A 111 22.34 -4.50 1.26
CA ASP A 111 23.52 -4.50 0.39
C ASP A 111 24.85 -4.68 1.13
N ARG A 112 24.88 -4.64 2.46
CA ARG A 112 26.17 -4.56 3.11
C ARG A 112 26.83 -5.89 3.39
N ASP A 113 26.16 -6.92 3.88
CA ASP A 113 26.83 -8.17 4.26
C ASP A 113 25.87 -9.33 4.42
N LEU A 114 24.59 -9.16 4.07
CA LEU A 114 23.59 -10.20 4.16
C LEU A 114 23.30 -10.76 2.77
N THR A 115 23.92 -11.87 2.44
CA THR A 115 23.62 -12.58 1.19
C THR A 115 22.62 -13.69 1.50
N TYR A 116 21.53 -13.74 0.77
CA TYR A 116 20.59 -14.86 0.86
C TYR A 116 20.63 -15.69 -0.42
N ARG A 117 20.52 -16.99 -0.25
CA ARG A 117 20.40 -17.95 -1.34
C ARG A 117 19.28 -18.92 -1.02
N PHE A 118 18.38 -19.12 -1.96
CA PHE A 118 17.44 -20.21 -1.89
C PHE A 118 18.06 -21.44 -2.52
N ASP A 119 18.10 -22.53 -1.77
CA ASP A 119 18.40 -23.83 -2.35
C ASP A 119 17.14 -24.32 -3.07
N THR A 120 17.29 -24.67 -4.35
CA THR A 120 16.20 -25.20 -5.17
C THR A 120 15.98 -26.69 -4.97
N GLU A 121 16.90 -27.37 -4.26
CA GLU A 121 16.77 -28.80 -3.94
C GLU A 121 15.90 -29.02 -2.70
N SER A 122 15.25 -30.17 -2.61
CA SER A 122 14.39 -30.53 -1.48
C SER A 122 15.20 -31.12 -0.31
N PRO A 123 14.97 -30.65 0.94
CA PRO A 123 14.06 -29.61 1.36
C PRO A 123 14.62 -28.21 1.05
N ARG A 124 13.77 -27.32 0.57
CA ARG A 124 14.18 -25.94 0.28
C ARG A 124 14.70 -25.28 1.54
N ARG A 125 15.96 -24.88 1.53
CA ARG A 125 16.63 -24.19 2.63
C ARG A 125 16.81 -22.74 2.24
N LEU A 126 16.46 -21.83 3.15
CA LEU A 126 16.91 -20.46 3.07
C LEU A 126 18.28 -20.39 3.72
N HIS A 127 19.27 -20.09 2.93
CA HIS A 127 20.61 -19.80 3.42
C HIS A 127 20.73 -18.30 3.55
N LEU A 128 20.70 -17.81 4.78
CA LEU A 128 21.02 -16.44 5.09
C LEU A 128 22.49 -16.41 5.51
N TYR A 129 23.30 -15.74 4.73
CA TYR A 129 24.73 -15.62 4.99
C TYR A 129 25.01 -14.26 5.62
N LEU A 130 25.37 -14.27 6.88
CA LEU A 130 25.91 -13.09 7.54
C LEU A 130 27.40 -13.33 7.78
N THR A 131 28.24 -12.47 7.23
CA THR A 131 29.63 -12.43 7.59
C THR A 131 29.78 -11.75 8.94
N VAL A 132 30.29 -12.44 9.94
CA VAL A 132 30.50 -11.92 11.29
C VAL A 132 31.96 -11.71 11.59
N THR A 133 32.26 -10.65 12.29
CA THR A 133 33.59 -10.39 12.84
C THR A 133 33.95 -11.38 13.94
N GLU A 134 35.23 -11.51 14.25
CA GLU A 134 35.68 -12.36 15.36
C GLU A 134 35.07 -11.96 16.71
N ALA A 135 34.81 -10.68 16.94
CA ALA A 135 34.15 -10.20 18.15
C ALA A 135 32.69 -10.67 18.24
N GLU A 136 31.96 -10.58 17.12
CA GLU A 136 30.58 -11.05 17.01
C GLU A 136 30.52 -12.58 17.13
N ARG A 137 31.44 -13.30 16.49
CA ARG A 137 31.56 -14.75 16.63
C ARG A 137 31.72 -15.18 18.09
N ARG A 138 32.54 -14.49 18.87
CA ARG A 138 32.71 -14.75 20.31
C ARG A 138 31.44 -14.48 21.09
N ALA A 139 30.70 -13.42 20.73
CA ALA A 139 29.44 -13.08 21.37
C ALA A 139 28.34 -14.13 21.08
N LEU A 140 28.40 -14.77 19.91
CA LEU A 140 27.48 -15.85 19.52
C LEU A 140 27.80 -17.19 20.14
N THR A 141 29.01 -17.34 20.71
CA THR A 141 29.47 -18.60 21.29
C THR A 141 29.48 -18.50 22.82
N PRO A 142 28.38 -18.82 23.51
CA PRO A 142 28.36 -18.84 24.97
C PRO A 142 29.31 -19.89 25.51
N ALA A 143 29.86 -19.66 26.70
CA ALA A 143 30.81 -20.56 27.34
C ALA A 143 30.17 -21.97 27.48
N GLY A 144 30.72 -22.96 26.73
CA GLY A 144 30.31 -24.36 26.79
C GLY A 144 29.06 -24.73 25.95
N GLY A 145 28.55 -23.84 25.09
CA GLY A 145 27.41 -24.09 24.22
C GLY A 145 27.76 -24.09 22.73
N ALA A 146 26.87 -24.66 21.92
CA ALA A 146 26.92 -24.46 20.48
C ALA A 146 26.61 -23.03 20.14
N ALA A 147 27.37 -22.47 19.22
CA ALA A 147 27.10 -21.11 18.75
C ALA A 147 25.77 -21.07 17.97
N SER A 148 24.89 -20.20 18.37
CA SER A 148 23.59 -20.05 17.73
C SER A 148 23.21 -18.57 17.65
N ALA A 149 22.41 -18.23 16.64
CA ALA A 149 21.86 -16.90 16.43
C ALA A 149 20.36 -16.98 16.21
N VAL A 150 19.68 -15.90 16.52
CA VAL A 150 18.24 -15.77 16.35
C VAL A 150 17.98 -14.67 15.32
N LEU A 151 17.25 -15.01 14.25
CA LEU A 151 16.75 -14.06 13.28
C LEU A 151 15.40 -13.53 13.73
N ILE A 152 15.31 -12.23 13.86
CA ILE A 152 14.09 -11.50 14.21
C ILE A 152 13.71 -10.67 12.99
N LEU A 153 12.49 -10.80 12.51
CA LEU A 153 11.90 -9.97 11.46
C LEU A 153 10.60 -9.38 11.96
N ASN A 154 10.40 -8.09 11.74
CA ASN A 154 9.18 -7.39 12.18
C ASN A 154 8.88 -7.62 13.68
N GLY A 155 9.91 -7.58 14.52
CA GLY A 155 9.78 -7.81 15.97
C GLY A 155 9.51 -9.26 16.40
N ARG A 156 9.40 -10.20 15.46
CA ARG A 156 9.13 -11.61 15.76
C ARG A 156 10.34 -12.49 15.49
N GLN A 157 10.59 -13.45 16.38
CA GLN A 157 11.58 -14.47 16.11
C GLN A 157 11.07 -15.38 14.98
N VAL A 158 11.84 -15.48 13.90
CA VAL A 158 11.49 -16.26 12.72
C VAL A 158 12.28 -17.56 12.66
N LEU A 159 13.58 -17.49 12.84
CA LEU A 159 14.47 -18.65 12.73
C LEU A 159 15.54 -18.63 13.82
N THR A 160 16.03 -19.81 14.13
CA THR A 160 17.27 -20.00 14.88
C THR A 160 18.31 -20.62 13.94
N GLY A 161 19.46 -19.99 13.85
CA GLY A 161 20.56 -20.42 13.00
C GLY A 161 21.77 -20.88 13.80
N SER A 162 22.68 -21.60 13.13
CA SER A 162 23.97 -22.04 13.66
C SER A 162 25.11 -21.34 12.92
N LEU A 163 26.22 -21.17 13.60
CA LEU A 163 27.44 -20.70 12.97
C LEU A 163 28.11 -21.86 12.22
N ALA A 164 28.41 -21.65 10.96
CA ALA A 164 29.15 -22.54 10.12
C ALA A 164 30.42 -21.85 9.59
N PRO A 165 31.57 -22.52 9.55
CA PRO A 165 32.74 -21.99 8.86
C PRO A 165 32.47 -21.95 7.36
N ALA A 166 32.88 -20.87 6.72
CA ALA A 166 32.86 -20.75 5.28
C ALA A 166 34.18 -21.20 4.65
N GLU A 167 34.14 -21.56 3.37
CA GLU A 167 35.32 -22.02 2.62
C GLU A 167 36.41 -20.93 2.49
N ASP A 168 36.05 -19.66 2.65
CA ASP A 168 36.92 -18.50 2.57
C ASP A 168 37.44 -17.98 3.92
N ASN A 169 37.40 -18.83 4.97
CA ASN A 169 37.71 -18.46 6.35
C ASN A 169 36.81 -17.40 7.00
N THR A 170 35.72 -17.02 6.36
CA THR A 170 34.71 -16.22 7.03
C THR A 170 33.78 -17.09 7.86
N THR A 171 33.21 -16.53 8.92
CA THR A 171 32.18 -17.24 9.70
C THR A 171 30.81 -16.79 9.16
N ARG A 172 30.01 -17.78 8.79
CA ARG A 172 28.64 -17.56 8.31
C ARG A 172 27.64 -17.99 9.38
N VAL A 173 26.59 -17.23 9.52
CA VAL A 173 25.38 -17.67 10.22
C VAL A 173 24.48 -18.33 9.19
N GLU A 174 24.18 -19.59 9.40
CA GLU A 174 23.25 -20.33 8.56
C GLU A 174 21.93 -20.52 9.32
N PHE A 175 20.85 -20.00 8.74
CA PHE A 175 19.51 -20.23 9.22
C PHE A 175 18.84 -21.27 8.33
N THR A 176 18.33 -22.32 8.95
CA THR A 176 17.61 -23.38 8.24
C THR A 176 16.14 -23.30 8.68
N ALA A 177 15.23 -23.16 7.74
CA ALA A 177 13.80 -23.33 8.01
C ALA A 177 13.53 -24.80 8.31
N ASP A 178 12.77 -25.10 9.37
CA ASP A 178 12.29 -26.45 9.63
C ASP A 178 11.33 -26.85 8.50
N PRO A 179 11.59 -27.94 7.77
CA PRO A 179 10.69 -28.40 6.71
C PRO A 179 9.29 -28.79 7.23
N SER A 180 9.11 -28.99 8.53
CA SER A 180 7.81 -29.22 9.16
C SER A 180 7.05 -27.91 9.47
N SER A 181 7.72 -26.76 9.50
CA SER A 181 7.06 -25.48 9.61
C SER A 181 6.39 -25.13 8.29
N ASP A 182 5.21 -24.52 8.35
CA ASP A 182 4.46 -24.13 7.16
C ASP A 182 5.31 -23.19 6.30
N TYR A 183 5.94 -23.78 5.28
CA TYR A 183 6.79 -23.07 4.33
C TYR A 183 6.06 -21.92 3.64
N THR A 184 4.75 -22.05 3.48
CA THR A 184 3.89 -21.03 2.91
C THR A 184 3.80 -19.82 3.84
N ALA A 185 3.65 -20.04 5.15
CA ALA A 185 3.63 -18.96 6.14
C ALA A 185 5.01 -18.28 6.21
N PHE A 186 6.09 -19.06 6.21
CA PHE A 186 7.45 -18.52 6.21
C PHE A 186 7.74 -17.68 4.95
N ASN A 187 7.41 -18.19 3.77
CA ASN A 187 7.58 -17.44 2.52
C ASN A 187 6.72 -16.18 2.50
N LYS A 188 5.52 -16.25 3.05
CA LYS A 188 4.64 -15.08 3.17
C LYS A 188 5.27 -14.03 4.09
N GLU A 189 5.82 -14.43 5.23
CA GLU A 189 6.51 -13.51 6.14
C GLU A 189 7.78 -12.94 5.52
N LEU A 190 8.58 -13.77 4.85
CA LEU A 190 9.80 -13.34 4.16
C LEU A 190 9.46 -12.41 2.97
N SER A 191 8.46 -12.75 2.18
CA SER A 191 7.98 -11.92 1.08
C SER A 191 7.35 -10.61 1.55
N ALA A 192 6.74 -10.61 2.74
CA ALA A 192 6.24 -9.39 3.37
C ALA A 192 7.37 -8.52 3.93
N PHE A 193 8.53 -9.10 4.16
CA PHE A 193 9.71 -8.41 4.65
C PHE A 193 10.58 -7.86 3.50
N LEU A 194 10.70 -8.63 2.42
CA LEU A 194 11.44 -8.27 1.21
C LEU A 194 10.45 -7.85 0.11
N PRO A 195 10.50 -6.69 -0.45
CA PRO A 195 11.46 -5.62 -0.39
C PRO A 195 11.21 -4.65 0.76
N ALA A 196 12.15 -3.77 0.91
CA ALA A 196 12.20 -2.77 1.95
C ALA A 196 10.85 -2.09 2.21
N PRO A 197 10.46 -1.98 3.45
CA PRO A 197 9.13 -1.51 3.82
C PRO A 197 9.01 -0.01 3.80
N ALA A 198 9.65 0.66 2.88
CA ALA A 198 9.53 2.10 2.69
C ALA A 198 9.79 2.92 3.97
N THR A 199 10.81 2.55 4.74
CA THR A 199 11.21 3.30 5.94
C THR A 199 11.50 4.75 5.59
N GLY A 200 10.86 5.66 6.30
CA GLY A 200 10.94 7.10 6.02
C GLY A 200 10.12 7.57 4.81
N LYS A 201 9.48 6.69 4.06
CA LYS A 201 8.60 7.07 2.97
C LYS A 201 7.20 7.44 3.47
N TRP A 202 6.60 8.43 2.84
CA TRP A 202 5.28 8.92 3.21
C TRP A 202 4.15 7.88 3.06
N TYR A 203 4.32 6.91 2.17
CA TYR A 203 3.36 5.84 1.90
C TYR A 203 3.55 4.58 2.78
N ARG A 204 4.49 4.58 3.72
CA ARG A 204 4.81 3.42 4.58
C ARG A 204 3.58 2.81 5.26
N ASN A 205 2.72 3.64 5.83
CA ASN A 205 1.51 3.16 6.50
C ASN A 205 0.52 2.52 5.53
N ALA A 206 0.40 3.08 4.33
CA ALA A 206 -0.46 2.53 3.29
C ALA A 206 0.07 1.19 2.75
N LEU A 207 1.37 1.08 2.57
CA LEU A 207 2.00 -0.16 2.13
C LEU A 207 1.84 -1.27 3.17
N TRP A 208 2.08 -0.95 4.45
CA TRP A 208 1.82 -1.89 5.54
C TRP A 208 0.36 -2.34 5.57
N TYR A 209 -0.57 -1.38 5.54
CA TYR A 209 -1.99 -1.67 5.54
C TYR A 209 -2.42 -2.56 4.37
N ALA A 210 -1.97 -2.23 3.16
CA ALA A 210 -2.29 -2.98 1.96
C ALA A 210 -1.81 -4.43 2.04
N ARG A 211 -0.64 -4.67 2.65
CA ARG A 211 -0.11 -6.02 2.88
C ARG A 211 -0.91 -6.80 3.92
N GLU A 212 -1.16 -6.20 5.07
CA GLU A 212 -1.92 -6.86 6.13
C GLU A 212 -3.32 -7.29 5.69
N HIS A 213 -3.92 -6.55 4.75
CA HIS A 213 -5.25 -6.81 4.24
C HIS A 213 -5.29 -7.51 2.87
N GLY A 214 -4.15 -7.94 2.36
CA GLY A 214 -4.08 -8.71 1.12
C GLY A 214 -4.51 -7.94 -0.13
N LEU A 215 -4.32 -6.60 -0.13
CA LEU A 215 -4.62 -5.76 -1.30
C LEU A 215 -3.52 -5.82 -2.36
N LEU A 216 -2.41 -6.47 -2.07
CA LEU A 216 -1.26 -6.67 -2.95
C LEU A 216 -1.23 -8.12 -3.42
N ASP A 217 -1.54 -8.37 -4.68
CA ASP A 217 -1.39 -9.68 -5.31
C ASP A 217 0.07 -10.01 -5.63
N SER A 218 0.82 -8.99 -6.01
CA SER A 218 2.27 -9.07 -6.25
C SER A 218 2.91 -7.81 -5.71
N GLN A 219 4.17 -7.92 -5.29
CA GLN A 219 4.87 -6.78 -4.75
C GLN A 219 5.69 -6.10 -5.84
N PRO A 220 5.39 -4.82 -6.18
CA PRO A 220 6.29 -4.01 -6.98
C PRO A 220 7.64 -3.90 -6.28
N GLU A 221 8.72 -3.80 -7.03
CA GLU A 221 10.01 -3.39 -6.49
C GLU A 221 9.87 -1.99 -5.86
N GLU A 222 10.64 -1.69 -4.82
CA GLU A 222 10.53 -0.40 -4.11
C GLU A 222 10.68 0.79 -5.05
N ALA A 223 11.60 0.70 -6.01
CA ALA A 223 11.80 1.72 -7.03
C ALA A 223 10.53 2.03 -7.83
N ALA A 224 9.69 1.02 -8.09
CA ALA A 224 8.48 1.17 -8.89
C ALA A 224 7.37 1.97 -8.18
N PHE A 225 7.41 2.16 -6.86
CA PHE A 225 6.39 2.94 -6.17
C PHE A 225 6.40 4.43 -6.53
N GLU A 226 7.53 4.96 -6.92
CA GLU A 226 7.68 6.36 -7.37
C GLU A 226 7.43 6.52 -8.88
N ASP A 227 7.26 5.43 -9.61
CA ASP A 227 6.98 5.46 -11.05
C ASP A 227 5.54 5.92 -11.33
N PRO A 228 5.29 6.52 -12.50
CA PRO A 228 3.94 6.87 -12.92
C PRO A 228 3.03 5.65 -13.01
N ALA A 229 1.89 5.73 -12.34
CA ALA A 229 0.86 4.71 -12.41
C ALA A 229 0.08 4.76 -13.73
N THR A 230 -0.35 3.60 -14.18
CA THR A 230 -1.20 3.45 -15.35
C THR A 230 -2.68 3.32 -14.95
N ARG A 231 -3.56 3.42 -15.94
CA ARG A 231 -5.00 3.16 -15.74
C ARG A 231 -5.26 1.68 -15.36
N GLY A 232 -4.42 0.76 -15.82
CA GLY A 232 -4.44 -0.65 -15.46
C GLY A 232 -4.12 -0.84 -13.98
N ASP A 233 -3.08 -0.17 -13.48
CA ASP A 233 -2.74 -0.20 -12.06
C ASP A 233 -3.89 0.32 -11.20
N LEU A 234 -4.47 1.47 -11.56
CA LEU A 234 -5.63 2.01 -10.84
C LEU A 234 -6.81 1.02 -10.84
N ALA A 235 -7.13 0.40 -11.96
CA ALA A 235 -8.23 -0.55 -12.05
C ALA A 235 -8.01 -1.76 -11.15
N SER A 236 -6.82 -2.34 -11.18
CA SER A 236 -6.43 -3.47 -10.33
C SER A 236 -6.54 -3.13 -8.84
N TRP A 237 -5.95 -2.01 -8.42
CA TRP A 237 -5.98 -1.57 -7.04
C TRP A 237 -7.38 -1.24 -6.52
N LEU A 238 -8.22 -0.58 -7.33
CA LEU A 238 -9.59 -0.27 -6.94
C LEU A 238 -10.43 -1.55 -6.77
N CYS A 239 -10.30 -2.51 -7.68
CA CYS A 239 -11.03 -3.78 -7.57
C CYS A 239 -10.60 -4.60 -6.36
N SER A 240 -9.32 -4.58 -6.00
CA SER A 240 -8.83 -5.27 -4.80
C SER A 240 -9.30 -4.59 -3.51
N ALA A 241 -9.49 -3.28 -3.52
CA ALA A 241 -9.83 -2.48 -2.34
C ALA A 241 -11.34 -2.35 -2.08
N LEU A 242 -12.16 -2.49 -3.12
CA LEU A 242 -13.60 -2.21 -3.00
C LEU A 242 -14.40 -3.47 -2.71
N PRO A 243 -15.41 -3.39 -1.82
CA PRO A 243 -16.35 -4.49 -1.63
C PRO A 243 -17.21 -4.70 -2.88
N ALA A 244 -17.69 -5.93 -3.07
CA ALA A 244 -18.46 -6.33 -4.25
C ALA A 244 -19.69 -5.45 -4.52
N GLU A 245 -20.32 -4.96 -3.46
CA GLU A 245 -21.48 -4.07 -3.52
C GLU A 245 -21.14 -2.72 -4.15
N ALA A 246 -19.91 -2.21 -3.92
CA ALA A 246 -19.44 -0.99 -4.54
C ALA A 246 -19.17 -1.15 -6.05
N LEU A 247 -18.98 -2.39 -6.51
CA LEU A 247 -18.77 -2.75 -7.92
C LEU A 247 -20.05 -3.26 -8.59
N ALA A 248 -21.21 -3.11 -7.95
CA ALA A 248 -22.49 -3.53 -8.54
C ALA A 248 -22.70 -2.87 -9.90
N PRO A 249 -23.01 -3.65 -10.96
CA PRO A 249 -23.11 -3.14 -12.32
C PRO A 249 -24.35 -2.25 -12.49
N ILE A 250 -24.17 -1.10 -13.10
CA ILE A 250 -25.23 -0.20 -13.58
C ILE A 250 -25.26 -0.13 -15.11
N ASN A 251 -24.20 -0.60 -15.76
CA ASN A 251 -24.04 -0.64 -17.22
C ASN A 251 -23.97 -2.07 -17.73
N GLN A 252 -24.49 -2.29 -18.93
CA GLN A 252 -24.34 -3.53 -19.68
C GLN A 252 -23.15 -3.37 -20.64
N VAL A 253 -21.99 -3.89 -20.24
CA VAL A 253 -20.77 -3.90 -21.05
C VAL A 253 -20.28 -5.34 -21.11
N ASP A 254 -20.30 -5.94 -22.31
CA ASP A 254 -19.88 -7.34 -22.47
C ASP A 254 -18.37 -7.48 -22.53
N ALA A 255 -17.71 -6.59 -23.27
CA ALA A 255 -16.26 -6.56 -23.44
C ALA A 255 -15.78 -5.13 -23.68
N LEU A 256 -14.50 -4.88 -23.46
CA LEU A 256 -13.81 -3.65 -23.82
C LEU A 256 -13.06 -3.88 -25.16
N PRO A 257 -12.92 -2.85 -26.01
CA PRO A 257 -12.40 -3.03 -27.36
C PRO A 257 -10.90 -3.36 -27.40
N ASP A 258 -10.16 -2.98 -26.39
CA ASP A 258 -8.69 -3.03 -26.37
C ASP A 258 -8.11 -3.87 -25.23
N THR A 259 -8.94 -4.49 -24.40
CA THR A 259 -8.45 -5.29 -23.27
C THR A 259 -9.43 -6.37 -22.84
N VAL A 260 -8.89 -7.43 -22.23
CA VAL A 260 -9.65 -8.50 -21.54
C VAL A 260 -9.54 -8.36 -20.01
N ASP A 261 -9.04 -7.26 -19.53
CA ASP A 261 -8.85 -6.99 -18.10
C ASP A 261 -10.21 -6.99 -17.37
N ARG A 262 -10.34 -7.90 -16.41
CA ARG A 262 -11.56 -8.07 -15.62
C ARG A 262 -11.80 -6.93 -14.65
N ALA A 263 -10.74 -6.33 -14.10
CA ALA A 263 -10.86 -5.21 -13.20
C ALA A 263 -11.37 -3.98 -13.96
N ALA A 264 -10.80 -3.67 -15.12
CA ALA A 264 -11.29 -2.62 -15.99
C ALA A 264 -12.76 -2.82 -16.35
N LEU A 265 -13.13 -4.02 -16.79
CA LEU A 265 -14.50 -4.35 -17.17
C LEU A 265 -15.49 -4.18 -16.00
N ALA A 266 -15.10 -4.59 -14.78
CA ALA A 266 -15.92 -4.43 -13.58
C ALA A 266 -16.19 -2.95 -13.27
N LEU A 267 -15.17 -2.10 -13.38
CA LEU A 267 -15.29 -0.66 -13.13
C LEU A 267 -16.11 0.07 -14.20
N TYR A 268 -16.06 -0.38 -15.47
CA TYR A 268 -16.96 0.12 -16.54
C TYR A 268 -18.40 -0.24 -16.25
N ARG A 269 -18.66 -1.49 -15.89
CA ARG A 269 -20.00 -1.96 -15.50
C ARG A 269 -20.55 -1.20 -14.30
N ALA A 270 -19.71 -0.87 -13.35
CA ALA A 270 -20.06 -0.05 -12.18
C ALA A 270 -20.23 1.44 -12.49
N GLY A 271 -19.89 1.92 -13.69
CA GLY A 271 -19.94 3.33 -14.06
C GLY A 271 -18.86 4.20 -13.42
N ILE A 272 -17.80 3.58 -12.87
CA ILE A 272 -16.66 4.24 -12.22
C ILE A 272 -15.64 4.69 -13.26
N LEU A 273 -15.32 3.82 -14.24
CA LEU A 273 -14.47 4.14 -15.37
C LEU A 273 -15.29 4.29 -16.67
N THR A 274 -14.72 5.04 -17.60
CA THR A 274 -15.24 5.20 -18.97
C THR A 274 -14.10 5.13 -19.98
N GLY A 275 -14.40 4.94 -21.25
CA GLY A 275 -13.41 5.00 -22.32
C GLY A 275 -12.71 6.35 -22.43
N VAL A 276 -11.52 6.32 -22.98
CA VAL A 276 -10.70 7.51 -23.25
C VAL A 276 -11.03 8.16 -24.60
N ASP A 277 -11.78 7.46 -25.44
CA ASP A 277 -12.17 7.88 -26.77
C ASP A 277 -13.59 7.39 -27.14
N GLU A 278 -14.04 7.71 -28.35
CA GLU A 278 -15.34 7.34 -28.87
C GLU A 278 -15.56 5.82 -29.06
N SER A 279 -14.46 5.06 -29.18
CA SER A 279 -14.54 3.59 -29.24
C SER A 279 -14.80 2.95 -27.89
N GLY A 280 -14.67 3.70 -26.79
CA GLY A 280 -14.76 3.21 -25.44
C GLY A 280 -13.50 2.48 -24.97
N ALA A 281 -12.35 2.72 -25.61
CA ALA A 281 -11.09 2.08 -25.27
C ALA A 281 -10.66 2.39 -23.82
N PHE A 282 -10.15 1.37 -23.14
CA PHE A 282 -9.66 1.49 -21.77
C PHE A 282 -8.28 2.17 -21.69
N ALA A 283 -7.41 1.87 -22.66
CA ALA A 283 -6.03 2.35 -22.71
C ALA A 283 -5.26 2.07 -21.39
N GLY A 284 -5.18 0.78 -21.03
CA GLY A 284 -4.63 0.32 -19.73
C GLY A 284 -3.25 0.83 -19.42
N ASP A 285 -2.37 0.90 -20.42
CA ASP A 285 -0.97 1.37 -20.27
C ASP A 285 -0.83 2.89 -20.20
N ARG A 286 -1.91 3.64 -20.41
CA ARG A 286 -1.88 5.10 -20.35
C ARG A 286 -1.72 5.57 -18.90
N GLY A 287 -0.79 6.49 -18.67
CA GLY A 287 -0.65 7.18 -17.39
C GLY A 287 -1.90 7.97 -16.99
N LEU A 288 -2.01 8.29 -15.73
CA LEU A 288 -3.10 9.04 -15.12
C LEU A 288 -2.62 10.40 -14.66
N THR A 289 -3.50 11.42 -14.81
CA THR A 289 -3.34 12.68 -14.09
C THR A 289 -4.07 12.64 -12.75
N ARG A 290 -3.68 13.54 -11.84
CA ARG A 290 -4.33 13.68 -10.54
C ARG A 290 -5.79 14.14 -10.67
N ALA A 291 -6.10 14.94 -11.69
CA ALA A 291 -7.48 15.32 -12.02
C ALA A 291 -8.33 14.11 -12.41
N GLU A 292 -7.81 13.25 -13.27
CA GLU A 292 -8.50 12.01 -13.67
C GLU A 292 -8.69 11.06 -12.47
N LEU A 293 -7.66 10.90 -11.64
CA LEU A 293 -7.78 10.13 -10.41
C LEU A 293 -8.90 10.67 -9.51
N ALA A 294 -8.96 12.01 -9.29
CA ALA A 294 -9.99 12.60 -8.46
C ALA A 294 -11.41 12.29 -8.98
N VAL A 295 -11.62 12.33 -10.30
CA VAL A 295 -12.93 12.02 -10.89
C VAL A 295 -13.29 10.54 -10.72
N VAL A 296 -12.35 9.64 -10.92
CA VAL A 296 -12.59 8.19 -10.70
C VAL A 296 -12.93 7.92 -9.24
N LEU A 297 -12.21 8.52 -8.30
CA LEU A 297 -12.47 8.38 -6.88
C LEU A 297 -13.82 8.98 -6.46
N ALA A 298 -14.17 10.14 -6.99
CA ALA A 298 -15.46 10.77 -6.73
C ALA A 298 -16.61 9.83 -7.15
N ARG A 299 -16.52 9.18 -8.32
CA ARG A 299 -17.49 8.17 -8.78
C ARG A 299 -17.49 6.90 -7.91
N THR A 300 -16.34 6.57 -7.32
CA THR A 300 -16.22 5.43 -6.43
C THR A 300 -16.98 5.63 -5.13
N VAL A 301 -16.84 6.81 -4.50
CA VAL A 301 -17.42 7.11 -3.18
C VAL A 301 -18.80 7.75 -3.23
N ASP A 302 -19.21 8.24 -4.39
CA ASP A 302 -20.53 8.86 -4.62
C ASP A 302 -21.21 8.19 -5.82
N PRO A 303 -22.13 7.25 -5.58
CA PRO A 303 -22.84 6.54 -6.66
C PRO A 303 -23.63 7.46 -7.61
N GLU A 304 -24.04 8.65 -7.17
CA GLU A 304 -24.80 9.59 -8.02
C GLU A 304 -23.91 10.20 -9.12
N ARG A 305 -22.60 10.15 -8.96
CA ARG A 305 -21.61 10.60 -9.97
C ARG A 305 -21.25 9.55 -10.99
N ARG A 306 -21.72 8.31 -10.83
CA ARG A 306 -21.42 7.22 -11.76
C ARG A 306 -22.01 7.46 -13.12
N ILE A 307 -21.29 7.04 -14.14
CA ILE A 307 -21.69 7.26 -15.53
C ILE A 307 -22.54 6.10 -16.03
N THR A 308 -23.73 6.43 -16.50
CA THR A 308 -24.53 5.48 -17.28
C THR A 308 -24.09 5.56 -18.75
N LEU A 309 -23.52 4.45 -19.25
CA LEU A 309 -23.12 4.34 -20.64
C LEU A 309 -24.37 4.09 -21.48
N VAL A 310 -24.60 4.94 -22.47
CA VAL A 310 -25.71 4.72 -23.42
C VAL A 310 -25.31 3.56 -24.32
N SER A 311 -26.05 2.46 -24.26
CA SER A 311 -25.87 1.36 -25.21
C SER A 311 -26.13 1.91 -26.62
N SER A 312 -25.09 1.98 -27.45
CA SER A 312 -25.28 2.21 -28.88
C SER A 312 -25.85 0.93 -29.50
N THR A 313 -27.12 0.63 -29.19
CA THR A 313 -27.87 -0.28 -30.03
C THR A 313 -28.15 0.49 -31.30
N SER A 314 -27.27 0.40 -32.30
CA SER A 314 -27.65 0.67 -33.67
C SER A 314 -28.62 -0.39 -34.11
N PRO A 315 -29.72 0.00 -34.77
CA PRO A 315 -30.70 -0.91 -35.31
C PRO A 315 -30.13 -1.77 -36.44
#